data_a80e14d334c79613808ef12f5089d582
#
_entry.id   a80e14d334c79613808ef12f5089d582
#
_cell.length_a   1.000
_cell.length_b   1.000
_cell.length_c   1.000
_cell.angle_alpha   90.00
_cell.angle_beta   90.00
_cell.angle_gamma   90.00
#
_symmetry.space_group_name_H-M   'P 1'
#
loop_
_entity.id
_entity.type
_entity.pdbx_description
1 polymer ?
#
loop_
_entity_poly.entity_id
_entity_poly.type
_entity_poly.pdbx_seq_one_letter_code
_entity_poly.pdbx_strand_id
1 'polypeptide(L)'
;MSEVIERIQSAITGNRICIFMKGNRNFPMCGFSAATVQVFEELGVPYGTVDVLSDPELREEIKLYSNWPTIPQVYIDGKFIGGCDIVRELYETGELQELVKSALSQSA
;
A
#
# COMPACT_ATOMS: atom_id res chain seq x y z
N MET A 1 5.07 22.45 3.41
CA MET A 1 5.11 21.03 3.09
C MET A 1 5.49 20.82 1.64
N SER A 2 6.25 19.79 1.34
CA SER A 2 6.63 19.55 -0.05
C SER A 2 5.44 18.99 -0.84
N GLU A 3 5.47 19.17 -2.15
CA GLU A 3 4.48 18.59 -3.05
C GLU A 3 4.46 17.07 -2.94
N VAL A 4 5.61 16.45 -2.69
CA VAL A 4 5.73 15.00 -2.58
C VAL A 4 4.97 14.50 -1.37
N ILE A 5 5.09 15.16 -0.22
CA ILE A 5 4.35 14.77 0.97
C ILE A 5 2.85 14.93 0.75
N GLU A 6 2.44 16.00 0.07
CA GLU A 6 1.02 16.20 -0.26
C GLU A 6 0.49 15.09 -1.17
N ARG A 7 1.29 14.65 -2.14
CA ARG A 7 0.91 13.54 -3.03
C ARG A 7 0.77 12.23 -2.25
N ILE A 8 1.67 11.97 -1.31
CA ILE A 8 1.59 10.80 -0.44
C ILE A 8 0.29 10.83 0.37
N GLN A 9 0.03 11.96 1.01
CA GLN A 9 -1.17 12.12 1.83
C GLN A 9 -2.45 11.99 1.01
N SER A 10 -2.47 12.57 -0.20
CA SER A 10 -3.63 12.46 -1.09
C SER A 10 -3.89 11.02 -1.50
N ALA A 11 -2.84 10.26 -1.80
CA ALA A 11 -2.99 8.85 -2.16
C ALA A 11 -3.54 8.03 -0.99
N ILE A 12 -3.01 8.26 0.20
CA ILE A 12 -3.40 7.53 1.41
C ILE A 12 -4.84 7.87 1.81
N THR A 13 -5.23 9.14 1.74
CA THR A 13 -6.58 9.56 2.12
C THR A 13 -7.61 9.27 1.04
N GLY A 14 -7.18 9.24 -0.22
CA GLY A 14 -8.07 8.99 -1.36
C GLY A 14 -8.39 7.52 -1.60
N ASN A 15 -7.70 6.62 -0.91
CA ASN A 15 -7.88 5.18 -1.07
C ASN A 15 -7.91 4.51 0.30
N ARG A 16 -8.95 3.73 0.57
CA ARG A 16 -9.04 2.97 1.82
C ARG A 16 -7.89 2.00 1.96
N ILE A 17 -7.47 1.43 0.84
CA ILE A 17 -6.30 0.56 0.76
C ILE A 17 -5.40 1.16 -0.30
N CYS A 18 -4.16 1.48 0.06
CA CYS A 18 -3.19 2.11 -0.84
C CYS A 18 -1.86 1.36 -0.76
N ILE A 19 -1.33 0.99 -1.91
CA ILE A 19 -0.08 0.25 -2.02
C ILE A 19 0.95 1.09 -2.77
N PHE A 20 2.05 1.44 -2.09
CA PHE A 20 3.19 2.07 -2.75
C PHE A 20 4.11 0.93 -3.20
N MET A 21 4.33 0.83 -4.51
CA MET A 21 4.96 -0.35 -5.09
C MET A 21 5.90 0.01 -6.25
N LYS A 22 6.67 -0.95 -6.68
CA LYS A 22 7.48 -0.83 -7.89
C LYS A 22 6.66 -1.33 -9.07
N GLY A 23 6.34 -0.42 -10.00
CA GLY A 23 5.41 -0.67 -11.08
C GLY A 23 3.98 -0.39 -10.67
N ASN A 24 3.03 -1.06 -11.32
CA ASN A 24 1.61 -0.90 -11.02
C ASN A 24 0.93 -2.27 -10.94
N ARG A 25 -0.38 -2.28 -10.65
CA ARG A 25 -1.09 -3.56 -10.47
C ARG A 25 -1.06 -4.46 -11.70
N ASN A 26 -1.00 -3.87 -12.89
CA ASN A 26 -0.98 -4.66 -14.13
C ASN A 26 0.43 -5.12 -14.50
N PHE A 27 1.43 -4.36 -14.10
CA PHE A 27 2.84 -4.62 -14.42
C PHE A 27 3.72 -4.37 -13.18
N PRO A 28 3.65 -5.27 -12.18
CA PRO A 28 4.57 -5.14 -11.04
C PRO A 28 6.00 -5.37 -11.50
N MET A 29 6.90 -4.51 -11.06
CA MET A 29 8.31 -4.54 -11.47
C MET A 29 9.22 -5.16 -10.43
N CYS A 30 8.65 -5.83 -9.43
CA CYS A 30 9.38 -6.44 -8.32
C CYS A 30 8.55 -7.60 -7.78
N GLY A 31 9.20 -8.71 -7.47
CA GLY A 31 8.51 -9.89 -6.95
C GLY A 31 7.73 -9.63 -5.67
N PHE A 32 8.28 -8.79 -4.78
CA PHE A 32 7.60 -8.45 -3.53
C PHE A 32 6.37 -7.57 -3.78
N SER A 33 6.45 -6.65 -4.74
CA SER A 33 5.28 -5.85 -5.15
C SER A 33 4.22 -6.73 -5.78
N ALA A 34 4.62 -7.67 -6.64
CA ALA A 34 3.70 -8.60 -7.28
C ALA A 34 2.98 -9.47 -6.24
N ALA A 35 3.70 -9.98 -5.26
CA ALA A 35 3.12 -10.81 -4.21
C ALA A 35 2.11 -10.03 -3.36
N THR A 36 2.41 -8.77 -3.07
CA THR A 36 1.51 -7.90 -2.31
C THR A 36 0.22 -7.63 -3.07
N VAL A 37 0.32 -7.27 -4.34
CA VAL A 37 -0.85 -7.05 -5.21
C VAL A 37 -1.70 -8.32 -5.28
N GLN A 38 -1.05 -9.49 -5.39
CA GLN A 38 -1.76 -10.75 -5.49
C GLN A 38 -2.66 -11.00 -4.27
N VAL A 39 -2.19 -10.65 -3.07
CA VAL A 39 -2.99 -10.79 -1.85
C VAL A 39 -4.30 -10.00 -1.96
N PHE A 40 -4.21 -8.73 -2.38
CA PHE A 40 -5.41 -7.89 -2.48
C PHE A 40 -6.31 -8.29 -3.65
N GLU A 41 -5.73 -8.83 -4.74
CA GLU A 41 -6.53 -9.41 -5.82
C GLU A 41 -7.30 -10.63 -5.34
N GLU A 42 -6.70 -11.49 -4.54
CA GLU A 42 -7.37 -12.65 -3.97
C GLU A 42 -8.47 -12.27 -2.99
N LEU A 43 -8.27 -11.17 -2.25
CA LEU A 43 -9.31 -10.65 -1.36
C LEU A 43 -10.49 -10.06 -2.13
N GLY A 44 -10.29 -9.70 -3.40
CA GLY A 44 -11.35 -9.16 -4.23
C GLY A 44 -11.84 -7.79 -3.79
N VAL A 45 -10.97 -6.97 -3.20
CA VAL A 45 -11.33 -5.66 -2.66
C VAL A 45 -10.72 -4.53 -3.50
N PRO A 46 -11.34 -3.35 -3.50
CA PRO A 46 -10.75 -2.21 -4.20
C PRO A 46 -9.51 -1.71 -3.48
N TYR A 47 -8.50 -1.31 -4.24
CA TYR A 47 -7.28 -0.74 -3.69
C TYR A 47 -6.64 0.19 -4.73
N GLY A 48 -5.92 1.20 -4.26
CA GLY A 48 -5.15 2.09 -5.13
C GLY A 48 -3.69 1.71 -5.09
N THR A 49 -2.97 2.02 -6.16
CA THR A 49 -1.53 1.79 -6.24
C THR A 49 -0.80 3.06 -6.65
N VAL A 50 0.41 3.22 -6.14
CA VAL A 50 1.30 4.32 -6.52
C VAL A 50 2.63 3.70 -6.94
N ASP A 51 3.07 4.03 -8.16
CA ASP A 51 4.34 3.52 -8.70
C ASP A 51 5.48 4.44 -8.25
N VAL A 52 6.32 3.95 -7.34
CA VAL A 52 7.43 4.73 -6.82
C VAL A 52 8.63 4.77 -7.78
N LEU A 53 8.63 3.92 -8.81
CA LEU A 53 9.71 3.96 -9.81
C LEU A 53 9.58 5.16 -10.75
N SER A 54 8.38 5.68 -10.91
CA SER A 54 8.13 6.82 -11.78
C SER A 54 8.58 8.15 -11.15
N ASP A 55 8.88 8.16 -9.87
CA ASP A 55 9.26 9.37 -9.14
C ASP A 55 10.28 9.05 -8.04
N PRO A 56 11.57 9.27 -8.30
CA PRO A 56 12.61 8.98 -7.30
C PRO A 56 12.45 9.74 -5.99
N GLU A 57 11.95 10.96 -6.04
CA GLU A 57 11.73 11.75 -4.84
C GLU A 57 10.63 11.12 -3.98
N LEU A 58 9.54 10.68 -4.60
CA LEU A 58 8.46 9.97 -3.92
C LEU A 58 8.96 8.68 -3.28
N ARG A 59 9.81 7.94 -3.99
CA ARG A 59 10.39 6.70 -3.51
C ARG A 59 11.16 6.90 -2.20
N GLU A 60 11.97 7.96 -2.13
CA GLU A 60 12.73 8.25 -0.91
C GLU A 60 11.82 8.81 0.19
N GLU A 61 10.91 9.70 -0.17
CA GLU A 61 10.04 10.34 0.81
C GLU A 61 9.08 9.37 1.49
N ILE A 62 8.56 8.38 0.78
CA ILE A 62 7.63 7.42 1.38
C ILE A 62 8.32 6.57 2.47
N LYS A 63 9.61 6.31 2.30
CA LYS A 63 10.39 5.58 3.31
C LYS A 63 10.53 6.41 4.59
N LEU A 64 10.75 7.71 4.44
CA LEU A 64 10.84 8.61 5.58
C LEU A 64 9.46 8.78 6.24
N TYR A 65 8.44 8.93 5.43
CA TYR A 65 7.06 9.10 5.91
C TYR A 65 6.61 7.93 6.79
N SER A 66 6.89 6.71 6.38
CA SER A 66 6.51 5.50 7.10
C SER A 66 7.54 5.08 8.16
N ASN A 67 8.73 5.63 8.10
CA ASN A 67 9.89 5.15 8.86
C ASN A 67 10.15 3.66 8.57
N TRP A 68 9.99 3.27 7.30
CA TRP A 68 10.15 1.89 6.83
C TRP A 68 11.03 1.88 5.59
N PRO A 69 12.10 1.10 5.56
CA PRO A 69 13.15 1.25 4.54
C PRO A 69 12.88 0.59 3.20
N THR A 70 11.85 -0.22 3.08
CA THR A 70 11.63 -1.03 1.87
C THR A 70 10.30 -0.76 1.19
N ILE A 71 10.21 -1.16 -0.07
CA ILE A 71 9.02 -1.14 -0.92
C ILE A 71 8.70 -2.58 -1.28
N PRO A 72 7.46 -3.04 -1.27
CA PRO A 72 6.21 -2.25 -1.20
C PRO A 72 5.83 -1.85 0.23
N GLN A 73 4.93 -0.87 0.31
CA GLN A 73 4.35 -0.43 1.57
C GLN A 73 2.83 -0.36 1.43
N VAL A 74 2.11 -0.91 2.40
CA VAL A 74 0.65 -0.96 2.38
C VAL A 74 0.08 -0.08 3.48
N TYR A 75 -0.89 0.74 3.11
CA TYR A 75 -1.66 1.59 4.02
C TYR A 75 -3.12 1.17 3.96
N ILE A 76 -3.73 1.00 5.11
CA ILE A 76 -5.16 0.69 5.23
C ILE A 76 -5.78 1.72 6.15
N ASP A 77 -6.80 2.40 5.64
CA ASP A 77 -7.51 3.45 6.37
C ASP A 77 -6.55 4.52 6.90
N GLY A 78 -5.59 4.91 6.07
CA GLY A 78 -4.60 5.93 6.38
C GLY A 78 -3.46 5.49 7.28
N LYS A 79 -3.43 4.23 7.69
CA LYS A 79 -2.43 3.72 8.62
C LYS A 79 -1.47 2.77 7.92
N PHE A 80 -0.18 2.94 8.20
CA PHE A 80 0.84 2.05 7.67
C PHE A 80 0.70 0.67 8.30
N ILE A 81 0.57 -0.35 7.46
CA ILE A 81 0.40 -1.73 7.90
C ILE A 81 1.73 -2.49 7.85
N GLY A 82 2.46 -2.36 6.77
CA GLY A 82 3.72 -3.04 6.59
C GLY A 82 4.06 -3.30 5.13
N GLY A 83 5.11 -4.07 4.92
CA GLY A 83 5.52 -4.50 3.60
C GLY A 83 4.97 -5.88 3.25
N CYS A 84 5.59 -6.50 2.24
CA CYS A 84 5.12 -7.78 1.70
C CYS A 84 5.03 -8.89 2.76
N ASP A 85 6.07 -9.05 3.56
CA ASP A 85 6.11 -10.16 4.53
C ASP A 85 5.02 -10.01 5.59
N ILE A 86 4.85 -8.81 6.11
CA ILE A 86 3.83 -8.53 7.13
C ILE A 86 2.43 -8.73 6.56
N VAL A 87 2.18 -8.23 5.36
CA VAL A 87 0.88 -8.37 4.71
C VAL A 87 0.54 -9.84 4.48
N ARG A 88 1.51 -10.63 4.02
CA ARG A 88 1.29 -12.06 3.79
C ARG A 88 1.02 -12.81 5.09
N GLU A 89 1.74 -12.46 6.15
CA GLU A 89 1.51 -13.05 7.46
C GLU A 89 0.12 -12.74 7.98
N LEU A 90 -0.31 -11.48 7.89
CA LEU A 90 -1.65 -11.08 8.31
C LEU A 90 -2.72 -11.76 7.47
N TYR A 91 -2.46 -11.98 6.20
CA TYR A 91 -3.39 -12.68 5.32
C TYR A 91 -3.55 -14.15 5.75
N GLU A 92 -2.44 -14.81 6.06
CA GLU A 92 -2.45 -16.22 6.50
C GLU A 92 -3.19 -16.41 7.83
N THR A 93 -3.09 -15.47 8.74
CA THR A 93 -3.76 -15.55 10.05
C THR A 93 -5.22 -15.11 10.01
N GLY A 94 -5.67 -14.48 8.92
CA GLY A 94 -7.01 -13.91 8.82
C GLY A 94 -7.13 -12.49 9.36
N GLU A 95 -6.06 -11.95 9.94
CA GLU A 95 -6.08 -10.59 10.50
C GLU A 95 -6.22 -9.53 9.40
N LEU A 96 -5.64 -9.77 8.22
CA LEU A 96 -5.75 -8.83 7.12
C LEU A 96 -7.21 -8.69 6.66
N GLN A 97 -7.92 -9.80 6.59
CA GLN A 97 -9.33 -9.82 6.20
C GLN A 97 -10.16 -8.96 7.16
N GLU A 98 -9.86 -9.02 8.45
CA GLU A 98 -10.56 -8.20 9.43
C GLU A 98 -10.23 -6.72 9.29
N LEU A 99 -8.97 -6.38 9.07
CA LEU A 99 -8.56 -4.99 8.85
C LEU A 99 -9.23 -4.40 7.62
N VAL A 100 -9.25 -5.15 6.52
CA VAL A 100 -9.87 -4.73 5.27
C VAL A 100 -11.37 -4.58 5.43
N LYS A 101 -12.02 -5.53 6.06
CA LYS A 101 -13.45 -5.49 6.31
C LYS A 101 -13.83 -4.26 7.13
N SER A 102 -13.08 -3.98 8.19
CA SER A 102 -13.31 -2.81 9.03
C SER A 102 -13.15 -1.50 8.24
N ALA A 103 -12.09 -1.41 7.45
CA ALA A 103 -11.82 -0.21 6.65
C ALA A 103 -12.90 0.04 5.61
N LEU A 104 -13.35 -1.01 4.91
CA LEU A 104 -14.34 -0.89 3.83
C LEU A 104 -15.76 -0.74 4.33
N SER A 105 -16.06 -1.13 5.56
CA SER A 105 -17.39 -0.98 6.14
C SER A 105 -17.64 0.43 6.69
N GLN A 106 -16.59 1.24 6.84
CA GLN A 106 -16.73 2.62 7.25
C GLN A 106 -17.21 3.46 6.08
N SER A 107 -18.47 3.76 6.05
CA SER A 107 -19.02 4.62 5.00
C SER A 107 -18.72 6.08 5.29
N ALA A 108 -18.52 6.83 4.24
CA ALA A 108 -18.34 8.26 4.32
C ALA A 108 -19.63 8.94 4.79
#